data_feff9d12deac146169dc2d3feaceac62
#
_entry.id   feff9d12deac146169dc2d3feaceac62
#
_cell.length_a   1.000
_cell.length_b   1.000
_cell.length_c   1.000
_cell.angle_alpha   90.00
_cell.angle_beta   90.00
_cell.angle_gamma   90.00
#
_symmetry.space_group_name_H-M   'P 1'
#
loop_
_entity.id
_entity.type
_entity.pdbx_description
1 polymer ?
#
loop_
_entity_poly.entity_id
_entity_poly.type
_entity_poly.pdbx_seq_one_letter_code
_entity_poly.pdbx_strand_id
1 'polypeptide(L)'
;MTTIESSITKSTYSDEKIFSVISDLRNLEKLKDKLPQDKVQNITFDADSCGFDVPPLGQVSLRIIEREPNKTIKFGSDQAPIDFNLWVQLKAVDVNDTRIKITLKAEINMMIKMMVEKPIKEMLNKMAEMLASLPYDEL
;
A
#
# COMPACT_ATOMS: atom_id res chain seq x y z
N MET A 1 8.41 -18.62 -1.48
CA MET A 1 8.01 -17.22 -1.26
C MET A 1 6.50 -17.07 -1.36
N THR A 2 5.91 -16.35 -0.46
CA THR A 2 4.45 -16.14 -0.44
C THR A 2 4.11 -14.83 -1.12
N THR A 3 3.13 -14.86 -2.04
CA THR A 3 2.61 -13.67 -2.72
C THR A 3 1.16 -13.47 -2.32
N ILE A 4 0.84 -12.25 -1.87
CA ILE A 4 -0.53 -11.85 -1.51
C ILE A 4 -0.87 -10.63 -2.35
N GLU A 5 -2.01 -10.67 -3.03
CA GLU A 5 -2.43 -9.60 -3.94
C GLU A 5 -3.78 -9.04 -3.52
N SER A 6 -3.93 -7.72 -3.66
CA SER A 6 -5.23 -7.08 -3.49
C SER A 6 -6.12 -7.35 -4.70
N SER A 7 -7.40 -7.06 -4.54
CA SER A 7 -8.31 -6.90 -5.68
C SER A 7 -7.86 -5.71 -6.52
N ILE A 8 -8.21 -5.73 -7.81
CA ILE A 8 -7.95 -4.60 -8.70
C ILE A 8 -9.06 -3.58 -8.48
N THR A 9 -8.66 -2.33 -8.19
CA THR A 9 -9.60 -1.23 -7.98
C THR A 9 -9.48 -0.20 -9.09
N LYS A 10 -10.48 0.68 -9.20
CA LYS A 10 -10.54 1.69 -10.26
C LYS A 10 -10.56 3.08 -9.67
N SER A 11 -9.65 3.94 -10.13
CA SER A 11 -9.68 5.38 -9.85
C SER A 11 -10.11 6.14 -11.10
N THR A 12 -10.82 7.24 -10.91
CA THR A 12 -11.26 8.11 -12.01
C THR A 12 -10.23 9.19 -12.36
N TYR A 13 -9.03 9.08 -11.83
CA TYR A 13 -7.91 10.00 -12.10
C TYR A 13 -6.88 9.34 -12.99
N SER A 14 -6.03 10.14 -13.62
CA SER A 14 -4.94 9.63 -14.46
C SER A 14 -3.86 8.98 -13.60
N ASP A 15 -3.09 8.09 -14.20
CA ASP A 15 -1.94 7.45 -13.55
C ASP A 15 -0.90 8.48 -13.12
N GLU A 16 -0.68 9.51 -13.93
CA GLU A 16 0.25 10.59 -13.61
C GLU A 16 -0.18 11.33 -12.35
N LYS A 17 -1.47 11.67 -12.25
CA LYS A 17 -2.00 12.37 -11.08
C LYS A 17 -1.88 11.53 -9.82
N ILE A 18 -2.27 10.27 -9.90
CA ILE A 18 -2.18 9.34 -8.77
C ILE A 18 -0.72 9.19 -8.33
N PHE A 19 0.16 8.92 -9.26
CA PHE A 19 1.58 8.72 -8.97
C PHE A 19 2.20 9.96 -8.30
N SER A 20 1.87 11.15 -8.78
CA SER A 20 2.41 12.39 -8.23
C SER A 20 2.08 12.56 -6.74
N VAL A 21 0.93 12.06 -6.32
CA VAL A 21 0.49 12.15 -4.92
C VAL A 21 1.09 11.03 -4.07
N ILE A 22 0.97 9.77 -4.51
CA ILE A 22 1.38 8.63 -3.67
C ILE A 22 2.88 8.38 -3.65
N SER A 23 3.65 8.99 -4.56
CA SER A 23 5.11 8.88 -4.57
C SER A 23 5.78 9.70 -3.47
N ASP A 24 5.04 10.57 -2.80
CA ASP A 24 5.49 11.26 -1.60
C ASP A 24 4.49 10.94 -0.48
N LEU A 25 4.91 10.10 0.46
CA LEU A 25 4.02 9.58 1.49
C LEU A 25 3.52 10.65 2.46
N ARG A 26 4.16 11.83 2.51
CA ARG A 26 3.67 12.94 3.32
C ARG A 26 2.28 13.40 2.87
N ASN A 27 1.95 13.24 1.60
CA ASN A 27 0.62 13.55 1.08
C ASN A 27 -0.46 12.68 1.72
N LEU A 28 -0.10 11.50 2.22
CA LEU A 28 -1.03 10.57 2.84
C LEU A 28 -1.27 10.87 4.33
N GLU A 29 -0.45 11.72 4.93
CA GLU A 29 -0.60 12.11 6.34
C GLU A 29 -2.00 12.67 6.62
N LYS A 30 -2.54 13.46 5.69
CA LYS A 30 -3.86 14.06 5.80
C LYS A 30 -4.99 13.04 5.79
N LEU A 31 -4.70 11.82 5.39
CA LEU A 31 -5.68 10.76 5.16
C LEU A 31 -5.64 9.67 6.21
N LYS A 32 -4.75 9.79 7.20
CA LYS A 32 -4.58 8.70 8.15
C LYS A 32 -5.83 8.39 8.96
N ASP A 33 -6.72 9.35 9.16
CA ASP A 33 -8.00 9.14 9.85
C ASP A 33 -8.98 8.30 9.02
N LYS A 34 -8.75 8.21 7.71
CA LYS A 34 -9.58 7.42 6.79
C LYS A 34 -9.11 5.98 6.65
N LEU A 35 -7.95 5.66 7.22
CA LEU A 35 -7.42 4.29 7.19
C LEU A 35 -8.20 3.40 8.17
N PRO A 36 -8.25 2.09 7.91
CA PRO A 36 -8.99 1.16 8.79
C PRO A 36 -8.28 1.04 10.14
N GLN A 37 -8.81 1.73 11.15
CA GLN A 37 -8.20 1.83 12.48
C GLN A 37 -8.16 0.48 13.22
N ASP A 38 -9.03 -0.44 12.86
CA ASP A 38 -9.03 -1.79 13.42
C ASP A 38 -7.94 -2.69 12.83
N LYS A 39 -7.39 -2.32 11.67
CA LYS A 39 -6.37 -3.09 10.96
C LYS A 39 -4.99 -2.47 11.08
N VAL A 40 -4.91 -1.14 11.12
CA VAL A 40 -3.67 -0.38 11.09
C VAL A 40 -3.76 0.73 12.12
N GLN A 41 -2.78 0.80 13.02
CA GLN A 41 -2.75 1.76 14.13
C GLN A 41 -1.42 2.49 14.18
N ASN A 42 -1.41 3.66 14.82
CA ASN A 42 -0.20 4.45 15.08
C ASN A 42 0.60 4.75 13.82
N ILE A 43 -0.10 5.20 12.77
CA ILE A 43 0.50 5.44 11.46
C ILE A 43 1.34 6.71 11.48
N THR A 44 2.57 6.61 10.97
CA THR A 44 3.47 7.75 10.77
C THR A 44 3.97 7.76 9.33
N PHE A 45 4.15 8.95 8.76
CA PHE A 45 4.62 9.13 7.38
C PHE A 45 5.80 10.08 7.31
N ASP A 46 6.82 9.71 6.52
CA ASP A 46 7.84 10.59 5.98
C ASP A 46 7.69 10.64 4.47
N ALA A 47 8.53 11.41 3.78
CA ALA A 47 8.48 11.47 2.32
C ALA A 47 8.65 10.10 1.66
N ASP A 48 9.55 9.28 2.19
CA ASP A 48 9.94 8.01 1.59
C ASP A 48 9.65 6.79 2.45
N SER A 49 9.05 6.97 3.63
CA SER A 49 8.82 5.86 4.54
C SER A 49 7.52 6.03 5.33
N CYS A 50 7.00 4.93 5.83
CA CYS A 50 5.89 4.95 6.77
C CYS A 50 6.03 3.81 7.77
N GLY A 51 5.44 4.00 8.95
CA GLY A 51 5.41 2.99 10.00
C GLY A 51 4.03 2.88 10.60
N PHE A 52 3.68 1.70 11.05
CA PHE A 52 2.37 1.45 11.64
C PHE A 52 2.36 0.14 12.41
N ASP A 53 1.33 -0.05 13.24
CA ASP A 53 1.11 -1.29 13.97
C ASP A 53 0.03 -2.11 13.26
N VAL A 54 0.35 -3.37 12.99
CA VAL A 54 -0.57 -4.31 12.33
C VAL A 54 -0.74 -5.53 13.23
N PRO A 55 -1.80 -5.59 14.04
CA PRO A 55 -2.06 -6.80 14.82
C PRO A 55 -2.36 -8.00 13.89
N PRO A 56 -1.86 -9.20 14.16
CA PRO A 56 -1.00 -9.59 15.28
C PRO A 56 0.51 -9.45 15.03
N LEU A 57 0.92 -8.88 13.89
CA LEU A 57 2.33 -8.80 13.49
C LEU A 57 3.14 -7.81 14.34
N GLY A 58 2.50 -6.78 14.89
CA GLY A 58 3.18 -5.74 15.65
C GLY A 58 3.62 -4.57 14.78
N GLN A 59 4.70 -3.92 15.15
CA GLN A 59 5.18 -2.73 14.46
C GLN A 59 5.84 -3.09 13.13
N VAL A 60 5.44 -2.40 12.09
CA VAL A 60 5.96 -2.58 10.73
C VAL A 60 6.34 -1.20 10.19
N SER A 61 7.52 -1.09 9.61
CA SER A 61 7.88 0.10 8.84
C SER A 61 8.39 -0.30 7.48
N LEU A 62 8.09 0.51 6.48
CA LEU A 62 8.49 0.28 5.10
C LEU A 62 8.98 1.56 4.47
N ARG A 63 9.84 1.41 3.47
CA ARG A 63 10.50 2.50 2.77
C ARG A 63 10.34 2.32 1.28
N ILE A 64 10.11 3.41 0.57
CA ILE A 64 10.13 3.39 -0.90
C ILE A 64 11.55 3.15 -1.36
N ILE A 65 11.77 2.09 -2.13
CA ILE A 65 13.09 1.72 -2.65
C ILE A 65 13.18 1.88 -4.16
N GLU A 66 12.06 1.98 -4.86
CA GLU A 66 12.05 2.17 -6.30
C GLU A 66 10.76 2.89 -6.72
N ARG A 67 10.91 3.86 -7.62
CA ARG A 67 9.80 4.56 -8.24
C ARG A 67 9.90 4.41 -9.75
N GLU A 68 8.90 3.79 -10.36
CA GLU A 68 8.77 3.74 -11.82
C GLU A 68 7.64 4.71 -12.19
N PRO A 69 7.96 5.87 -12.77
CA PRO A 69 6.97 6.93 -12.97
C PRO A 69 5.69 6.44 -13.63
N ASN A 70 4.57 6.79 -13.03
CA ASN A 70 3.21 6.52 -13.48
C ASN A 70 2.83 5.03 -13.53
N LYS A 71 3.69 4.14 -13.04
CA LYS A 71 3.45 2.69 -13.12
C LYS A 71 3.52 2.00 -11.77
N THR A 72 4.63 2.14 -11.05
CA THR A 72 4.85 1.32 -9.85
C THR A 72 5.63 2.08 -8.80
N ILE A 73 5.27 1.86 -7.54
CA ILE A 73 6.08 2.25 -6.40
C ILE A 73 6.38 0.97 -5.63
N LYS A 74 7.67 0.68 -5.44
CA LYS A 74 8.13 -0.49 -4.71
C LYS A 74 8.60 -0.09 -3.33
N PHE A 75 8.11 -0.81 -2.32
CA PHE A 75 8.50 -0.63 -0.93
C PHE A 75 9.29 -1.85 -0.47
N GLY A 76 10.27 -1.61 0.41
CA GLY A 76 10.95 -2.67 1.13
C GLY A 76 10.65 -2.55 2.61
N SER A 77 10.66 -3.67 3.33
CA SER A 77 10.54 -3.65 4.78
C SER A 77 11.79 -3.00 5.37
N ASP A 78 11.59 -2.05 6.29
CA ASP A 78 12.68 -1.38 7.00
C ASP A 78 12.83 -1.98 8.40
N GLN A 79 11.73 -2.00 9.16
CA GLN A 79 11.65 -2.71 10.42
C GLN A 79 10.34 -3.49 10.44
N ALA A 80 10.44 -4.81 10.52
CA ALA A 80 9.28 -5.69 10.53
C ALA A 80 9.67 -7.05 11.06
N PRO A 81 8.71 -7.81 11.63
CA PRO A 81 8.98 -9.18 12.09
C PRO A 81 9.30 -10.15 10.95
N ILE A 82 8.98 -9.79 9.72
CA ILE A 82 9.28 -10.56 8.52
C ILE A 82 9.80 -9.63 7.43
N ASP A 83 10.68 -10.15 6.56
CA ASP A 83 11.14 -9.40 5.40
C ASP A 83 10.12 -9.50 4.28
N PHE A 84 9.79 -8.36 3.67
CA PHE A 84 8.84 -8.35 2.56
C PHE A 84 9.13 -7.19 1.60
N ASN A 85 8.57 -7.32 0.40
CA ASN A 85 8.46 -6.22 -0.55
C ASN A 85 6.98 -6.01 -0.89
N LEU A 86 6.63 -4.76 -1.16
CA LEU A 86 5.28 -4.38 -1.50
C LEU A 86 5.31 -3.49 -2.73
N TRP A 87 4.42 -3.75 -3.67
CA TRP A 87 4.30 -2.96 -4.90
C TRP A 87 2.92 -2.34 -4.97
N VAL A 88 2.86 -1.05 -5.21
CA VAL A 88 1.63 -0.37 -5.62
C VAL A 88 1.72 -0.19 -7.13
N GLN A 89 0.84 -0.86 -7.84
CA GLN A 89 0.88 -0.94 -9.30
C GLN A 89 -0.27 -0.15 -9.91
N LEU A 90 0.05 0.69 -10.88
CA LEU A 90 -0.91 1.52 -11.59
C LEU A 90 -0.95 1.11 -13.06
N LYS A 91 -2.14 0.97 -13.61
CA LYS A 91 -2.32 0.68 -15.03
C LYS A 91 -3.41 1.57 -15.59
N ALA A 92 -3.02 2.54 -16.42
CA ALA A 92 -3.97 3.39 -17.12
C ALA A 92 -4.66 2.58 -18.22
N VAL A 93 -5.98 2.55 -18.20
CA VAL A 93 -6.78 1.95 -19.27
C VAL A 93 -7.45 3.01 -20.12
N ASP A 94 -7.51 4.26 -19.60
CA ASP A 94 -7.97 5.45 -20.31
C ASP A 94 -7.44 6.67 -19.59
N VAL A 95 -7.67 7.85 -20.12
CA VAL A 95 -7.16 9.13 -19.58
C VAL A 95 -7.55 9.31 -18.12
N ASN A 96 -8.80 9.02 -17.76
CA ASN A 96 -9.32 9.14 -16.41
C ASN A 96 -9.81 7.80 -15.86
N ASP A 97 -9.09 6.74 -16.18
CA ASP A 97 -9.38 5.40 -15.66
C ASP A 97 -8.08 4.67 -15.41
N THR A 98 -7.68 4.62 -14.15
CA THR A 98 -6.47 3.93 -13.73
C THR A 98 -6.84 2.79 -12.79
N ARG A 99 -6.32 1.61 -13.09
CA ARG A 99 -6.48 0.44 -12.23
C ARG A 99 -5.35 0.35 -11.24
N ILE A 100 -5.69 0.04 -9.99
CA ILE A 100 -4.74 -0.01 -8.88
C ILE A 100 -4.74 -1.42 -8.30
N LYS A 101 -3.55 -1.96 -8.10
CA LYS A 101 -3.38 -3.26 -7.46
C LYS A 101 -2.17 -3.17 -6.53
N ILE A 102 -2.27 -3.82 -5.36
CA ILE A 102 -1.17 -3.88 -4.40
C ILE A 102 -0.75 -5.34 -4.28
N THR A 103 0.54 -5.60 -4.42
CA THR A 103 1.12 -6.94 -4.32
C THR A 103 2.15 -6.94 -3.21
N LEU A 104 2.12 -7.96 -2.36
CA LEU A 104 3.09 -8.18 -1.29
C LEU A 104 3.75 -9.53 -1.50
N LYS A 105 5.07 -9.57 -1.41
CA LYS A 105 5.85 -10.81 -1.43
C LYS A 105 6.69 -10.89 -0.17
N ALA A 106 6.60 -12.01 0.54
CA ALA A 106 7.29 -12.21 1.80
C ALA A 106 7.81 -13.64 1.91
N GLU A 107 8.95 -13.79 2.57
CA GLU A 107 9.47 -15.11 2.91
C GLU A 107 8.99 -15.49 4.29
N ILE A 108 7.94 -16.31 4.34
CA ILE A 108 7.33 -16.79 5.58
C ILE A 108 7.10 -18.28 5.49
N ASN A 109 7.17 -18.95 6.65
CA ASN A 109 6.88 -20.37 6.69
C ASN A 109 5.36 -20.61 6.64
N MET A 110 4.97 -21.85 6.44
CA MET A 110 3.56 -22.21 6.28
C MET A 110 2.71 -21.83 7.49
N MET A 111 3.25 -21.96 8.69
CA MET A 111 2.53 -21.67 9.91
C MET A 111 2.18 -20.18 10.00
N ILE A 112 3.17 -19.32 9.74
CA ILE A 112 2.99 -17.86 9.73
C ILE A 112 2.02 -17.47 8.61
N LYS A 113 2.18 -18.06 7.43
CA LYS A 113 1.29 -17.81 6.29
C LYS A 113 -0.17 -18.06 6.66
N MET A 114 -0.46 -19.18 7.31
CA MET A 114 -1.82 -19.51 7.73
C MET A 114 -2.40 -18.49 8.70
N MET A 115 -1.56 -17.88 9.53
CA MET A 115 -1.99 -16.88 10.51
C MET A 115 -2.25 -15.51 9.89
N VAL A 116 -1.45 -15.10 8.92
CA VAL A 116 -1.40 -13.70 8.46
C VAL A 116 -1.96 -13.46 7.06
N GLU A 117 -2.12 -14.51 6.25
CA GLU A 117 -2.53 -14.35 4.85
C GLU A 117 -3.87 -13.62 4.72
N LYS A 118 -4.89 -14.05 5.47
CA LYS A 118 -6.21 -13.43 5.39
C LYS A 118 -6.22 -12.00 5.92
N PRO A 119 -5.68 -11.70 7.11
CA PRO A 119 -5.60 -10.32 7.59
C PRO A 119 -4.84 -9.39 6.64
N ILE A 120 -3.71 -9.86 6.10
CA ILE A 120 -2.92 -9.06 5.17
C ILE A 120 -3.70 -8.81 3.88
N LYS A 121 -4.35 -9.83 3.33
CA LYS A 121 -5.14 -9.67 2.11
C LYS A 121 -6.28 -8.66 2.32
N GLU A 122 -6.97 -8.73 3.43
CA GLU A 122 -8.02 -7.76 3.77
C GLU A 122 -7.46 -6.35 3.86
N MET A 123 -6.31 -6.18 4.49
CA MET A 123 -5.64 -4.90 4.60
C MET A 123 -5.26 -4.35 3.21
N LEU A 124 -4.66 -5.18 2.36
CA LEU A 124 -4.28 -4.77 1.01
C LEU A 124 -5.51 -4.38 0.18
N ASN A 125 -6.62 -5.11 0.31
CA ASN A 125 -7.86 -4.76 -0.39
C ASN A 125 -8.39 -3.41 0.07
N LYS A 126 -8.38 -3.14 1.37
CA LYS A 126 -8.84 -1.86 1.90
C LYS A 126 -7.94 -0.72 1.49
N MET A 127 -6.64 -0.94 1.45
CA MET A 127 -5.70 0.08 0.97
C MET A 127 -5.89 0.37 -0.51
N ALA A 128 -6.11 -0.65 -1.33
CA ALA A 128 -6.37 -0.47 -2.76
C ALA A 128 -7.68 0.27 -2.99
N GLU A 129 -8.74 -0.05 -2.23
CA GLU A 129 -10.01 0.67 -2.30
C GLU A 129 -9.85 2.13 -1.89
N MET A 130 -9.10 2.39 -0.82
CA MET A 130 -8.83 3.75 -0.35
C MET A 130 -8.10 4.54 -1.44
N LEU A 131 -7.02 4.00 -1.99
CA LEU A 131 -6.26 4.67 -3.04
C LEU A 131 -7.12 4.97 -4.27
N ALA A 132 -8.04 4.08 -4.60
CA ALA A 132 -8.96 4.29 -5.72
C ALA A 132 -9.98 5.40 -5.47
N SER A 133 -10.33 5.64 -4.21
CA SER A 133 -11.38 6.60 -3.83
C SER A 133 -10.86 7.97 -3.44
N LEU A 134 -9.54 8.19 -3.40
CA LEU A 134 -8.98 9.46 -2.97
C LEU A 134 -9.31 10.60 -3.94
N PRO A 135 -9.59 11.81 -3.39
CA PRO A 135 -9.81 13.00 -4.22
C PRO A 135 -8.47 13.64 -4.58
N TYR A 136 -7.77 13.09 -5.55
CA TYR A 136 -6.41 13.51 -5.90
C TYR A 136 -6.30 14.98 -6.30
N ASP A 137 -7.39 15.60 -6.76
CA ASP A 137 -7.40 17.02 -7.08
C ASP A 137 -7.27 17.90 -5.85
N GLU A 138 -7.57 17.37 -4.68
CA GLU A 138 -7.58 18.12 -3.41
C GLU A 138 -6.33 17.83 -2.55
N LEU A 139 -5.42 17.01 -3.05
CA LEU A 139 -4.24 16.59 -2.29
C LEU A 139 -2.95 17.25 -2.75
#